data_a45d3ee3905f090ce5b783548d6b2f51
#
_entry.id   a45d3ee3905f090ce5b783548d6b2f51
#
_cell.length_a   1.000
_cell.length_b   1.000
_cell.length_c   1.000
_cell.angle_alpha   90.00
_cell.angle_beta   90.00
_cell.angle_gamma   90.00
#
_symmetry.space_group_name_H-M   'P 1'
#
loop_
_entity.id
_entity.type
_entity.pdbx_description
1 polymer ?
#
loop_
_entity_poly.entity_id
_entity_poly.type
_entity_poly.pdbx_seq_one_letter_code
_entity_poly.pdbx_strand_id
1 'polypeptide(L)'
;RSKYGAPGSYHLKGAIVESIHERIRGLNKEVDFVKEKPDVMVLVDGLTLRVDVDVRPIFLYGRDRKVSRGIPQTRWPCRACRGRATGCESCEETGLQYTDSVQDLIGEPIREALGAEDTSFHGMGREDIDVRCLGSGRPFVLEVKKPTKRKLPADDLVELVKENAPGKVEVDSLTWCTRKKVNEVKQSRSEK
;
A
#
# COMPACT_ATOMS: atom_id res chain seq x y z
N ARG A 1 -35.03 9.74 -18.80
CA ARG A 1 -35.95 10.23 -17.73
C ARG A 1 -37.36 9.85 -18.17
N SER A 2 -37.98 8.90 -17.46
CA SER A 2 -39.31 8.40 -17.83
C SER A 2 -40.34 9.53 -17.64
N LYS A 3 -41.08 9.81 -18.69
CA LYS A 3 -42.31 10.64 -18.67
C LYS A 3 -43.41 10.04 -17.78
N TYR A 4 -43.21 8.85 -17.23
CA TYR A 4 -44.22 8.03 -16.58
C TYR A 4 -43.90 7.67 -15.12
N GLY A 5 -43.07 8.47 -14.43
CA GLY A 5 -42.80 8.29 -13.00
C GLY A 5 -44.09 8.57 -12.20
N ALA A 6 -44.66 7.55 -11.57
CA ALA A 6 -45.70 7.75 -10.60
C ALA A 6 -45.21 8.59 -9.41
N PRO A 7 -46.05 9.46 -8.81
CA PRO A 7 -45.71 10.19 -7.59
C PRO A 7 -45.30 9.18 -6.50
N GLY A 8 -44.06 9.32 -5.95
CA GLY A 8 -43.52 8.41 -4.95
C GLY A 8 -42.69 7.24 -5.51
N SER A 9 -42.47 7.14 -6.84
CA SER A 9 -41.59 6.13 -7.41
C SER A 9 -40.09 6.43 -7.09
N TYR A 10 -39.48 5.53 -6.38
CA TYR A 10 -38.03 5.55 -6.18
C TYR A 10 -37.30 5.32 -7.52
N HIS A 11 -36.23 6.06 -7.77
CA HIS A 11 -35.34 5.71 -8.87
C HIS A 11 -34.77 4.31 -8.64
N LEU A 12 -34.87 3.41 -9.62
CA LEU A 12 -34.39 2.03 -9.56
C LEU A 12 -32.95 1.94 -8.95
N LYS A 13 -32.08 2.84 -9.39
CA LYS A 13 -30.71 2.94 -8.84
C LYS A 13 -30.71 3.17 -7.31
N GLY A 14 -31.58 4.05 -6.82
CA GLY A 14 -31.69 4.34 -5.39
C GLY A 14 -32.16 3.13 -4.60
N ALA A 15 -33.19 2.46 -5.07
CA ALA A 15 -33.73 1.26 -4.44
C ALA A 15 -32.70 0.11 -4.37
N ILE A 16 -31.95 -0.10 -5.46
CA ILE A 16 -30.88 -1.12 -5.49
C ILE A 16 -29.78 -0.77 -4.48
N VAL A 17 -29.31 0.47 -4.45
CA VAL A 17 -28.26 0.92 -3.52
C VAL A 17 -28.73 0.76 -2.09
N GLU A 18 -29.96 1.14 -1.77
CA GLU A 18 -30.51 1.03 -0.42
C GLU A 18 -30.60 -0.44 0.04
N SER A 19 -31.10 -1.32 -0.82
CA SER A 19 -31.13 -2.76 -0.55
C SER A 19 -29.76 -3.37 -0.33
N ILE A 20 -28.75 -2.95 -1.10
CA ILE A 20 -27.36 -3.38 -0.92
C ILE A 20 -26.82 -2.88 0.45
N HIS A 21 -27.07 -1.61 0.79
CA HIS A 21 -26.65 -1.05 2.06
C HIS A 21 -27.26 -1.80 3.25
N GLU A 22 -28.54 -2.12 3.21
CA GLU A 22 -29.22 -2.89 4.25
C GLU A 22 -28.60 -4.28 4.45
N ARG A 23 -28.32 -4.97 3.35
CA ARG A 23 -27.69 -6.30 3.39
C ARG A 23 -26.27 -6.25 3.97
N ILE A 24 -25.48 -5.27 3.55
CA ILE A 24 -24.11 -5.10 4.07
C ILE A 24 -24.14 -4.77 5.56
N ARG A 25 -25.04 -3.87 6.03
CA ARG A 25 -25.22 -3.58 7.46
C ARG A 25 -25.66 -4.81 8.27
N GLY A 26 -26.46 -5.68 7.66
CA GLY A 26 -26.84 -6.95 8.28
C GLY A 26 -25.67 -7.91 8.48
N LEU A 27 -24.67 -7.85 7.61
CA LEU A 27 -23.44 -8.66 7.70
C LEU A 27 -22.38 -8.04 8.59
N ASN A 28 -22.23 -6.72 8.55
CA ASN A 28 -21.26 -5.98 9.37
C ASN A 28 -21.84 -4.62 9.77
N LYS A 29 -22.12 -4.47 11.07
CA LYS A 29 -22.71 -3.25 11.65
C LYS A 29 -21.74 -2.08 11.74
N GLU A 30 -20.44 -2.33 11.60
CA GLU A 30 -19.39 -1.30 11.69
C GLU A 30 -19.15 -0.58 10.36
N VAL A 31 -19.88 -0.95 9.28
CA VAL A 31 -19.72 -0.33 7.96
C VAL A 31 -20.53 0.96 7.89
N ASP A 32 -19.83 2.06 7.63
CA ASP A 32 -20.42 3.35 7.31
C ASP A 32 -20.45 3.59 5.79
N PHE A 33 -21.60 4.04 5.30
CA PHE A 33 -21.76 4.43 3.89
C PHE A 33 -21.56 5.93 3.73
N VAL A 34 -20.49 6.30 3.05
CA VAL A 34 -20.09 7.70 2.83
C VAL A 34 -20.10 8.05 1.34
N LYS A 35 -20.38 9.32 1.02
CA LYS A 35 -20.33 9.82 -0.36
C LYS A 35 -18.95 10.34 -0.75
N GLU A 36 -18.19 10.82 0.21
CA GLU A 36 -16.89 11.43 -0.02
C GLU A 36 -15.78 10.59 0.61
N LYS A 37 -14.69 10.44 -0.14
CA LYS A 37 -13.47 9.75 0.29
C LYS A 37 -13.70 8.37 0.94
N PRO A 38 -14.49 7.49 0.34
CA PRO A 38 -14.68 6.14 0.90
C PRO A 38 -13.35 5.40 0.96
N ASP A 39 -13.22 4.50 1.93
CA ASP A 39 -12.09 3.57 2.01
C ASP A 39 -12.18 2.48 0.95
N VAL A 40 -13.39 2.05 0.66
CA VAL A 40 -13.71 1.06 -0.37
C VAL A 40 -14.83 1.59 -1.24
N MET A 41 -14.66 1.49 -2.54
CA MET A 41 -15.71 1.80 -3.52
C MET A 41 -16.15 0.52 -4.21
N VAL A 42 -17.44 0.27 -4.21
CA VAL A 42 -18.05 -0.88 -4.89
C VAL A 42 -18.89 -0.37 -6.05
N LEU A 43 -18.55 -0.81 -7.26
CA LEU A 43 -19.31 -0.55 -8.47
C LEU A 43 -20.07 -1.81 -8.87
N VAL A 44 -21.38 -1.70 -8.98
CA VAL A 44 -22.26 -2.78 -9.44
C VAL A 44 -22.86 -2.41 -10.77
N ASP A 45 -22.59 -3.20 -11.80
CA ASP A 45 -23.25 -3.09 -13.10
C ASP A 45 -24.60 -3.83 -13.03
N GLY A 46 -25.69 -3.08 -13.10
CA GLY A 46 -27.05 -3.62 -13.00
C GLY A 46 -27.51 -4.46 -14.19
N LEU A 47 -26.80 -4.43 -15.31
CA LEU A 47 -27.12 -5.23 -16.50
C LEU A 47 -26.37 -6.56 -16.52
N THR A 48 -25.07 -6.50 -16.26
CA THR A 48 -24.19 -7.69 -16.30
C THR A 48 -24.03 -8.37 -14.94
N LEU A 49 -24.50 -7.73 -13.86
CA LEU A 49 -24.31 -8.13 -12.46
C LEU A 49 -22.84 -8.23 -12.06
N ARG A 50 -21.96 -7.60 -12.82
CA ARG A 50 -20.54 -7.50 -12.48
C ARG A 50 -20.35 -6.56 -11.30
N VAL A 51 -19.48 -6.98 -10.39
CA VAL A 51 -19.09 -6.20 -9.20
C VAL A 51 -17.61 -5.92 -9.30
N ASP A 52 -17.23 -4.64 -9.30
CA ASP A 52 -15.85 -4.18 -9.22
C ASP A 52 -15.63 -3.52 -7.84
N VAL A 53 -14.55 -3.88 -7.17
CA VAL A 53 -14.20 -3.36 -5.84
C VAL A 53 -12.87 -2.63 -5.91
N ASP A 54 -12.88 -1.34 -5.59
CA ASP A 54 -11.68 -0.52 -5.48
C ASP A 54 -11.40 -0.20 -4.02
N VAL A 55 -10.30 -0.73 -3.50
CA VAL A 55 -9.82 -0.51 -2.13
C VAL A 55 -8.71 0.55 -2.17
N ARG A 56 -8.96 1.69 -1.55
CA ARG A 56 -7.98 2.77 -1.53
C ARG A 56 -6.74 2.40 -0.73
N PRO A 57 -5.55 2.76 -1.24
CA PRO A 57 -4.31 2.58 -0.50
C PRO A 57 -4.29 3.44 0.77
N ILE A 58 -3.48 3.01 1.72
CA ILE A 58 -3.13 3.77 2.91
C ILE A 58 -1.63 4.08 2.89
N PHE A 59 -1.21 5.07 3.66
CA PHE A 59 0.14 5.61 3.60
C PHE A 59 0.74 5.73 4.99
N LEU A 60 1.98 5.29 5.13
CA LEU A 60 2.80 5.40 6.33
C LEU A 60 4.04 6.24 6.02
N TYR A 61 4.26 7.30 6.78
CA TYR A 61 5.48 8.10 6.74
C TYR A 61 6.44 7.63 7.82
N GLY A 62 7.71 7.56 7.50
CA GLY A 62 8.77 7.23 8.43
C GLY A 62 10.13 7.73 7.97
N ARG A 63 11.16 7.37 8.72
CA ARG A 63 12.57 7.57 8.36
C ARG A 63 13.30 6.24 8.48
N ASP A 64 14.05 5.87 7.44
CA ASP A 64 14.84 4.65 7.41
C ASP A 64 16.33 4.94 7.55
N ARG A 65 17.03 4.13 8.31
CA ARG A 65 18.48 4.04 8.31
C ARG A 65 18.89 2.71 7.67
N LYS A 66 19.58 2.78 6.56
CA LYS A 66 20.20 1.62 5.95
C LYS A 66 21.59 1.43 6.56
N VAL A 67 21.74 0.45 7.45
CA VAL A 67 22.98 0.22 8.21
C VAL A 67 23.93 -0.76 7.50
N SER A 68 23.44 -1.56 6.56
CA SER A 68 24.25 -2.45 5.74
C SER A 68 24.41 -1.96 4.30
N ARG A 69 25.51 -2.39 3.65
CA ARG A 69 25.78 -2.15 2.22
C ARG A 69 25.25 -3.32 1.39
N GLY A 70 25.22 -3.17 0.08
CA GLY A 70 24.80 -4.22 -0.83
C GLY A 70 23.29 -4.41 -0.96
N ILE A 71 22.48 -3.56 -0.33
CA ILE A 71 21.01 -3.60 -0.37
C ILE A 71 20.48 -2.43 -1.21
N PRO A 72 19.76 -2.67 -2.33
CA PRO A 72 19.14 -1.62 -3.10
C PRO A 72 17.95 -1.00 -2.35
N GLN A 73 17.60 0.23 -2.69
CA GLN A 73 16.43 0.91 -2.11
C GLN A 73 15.12 0.20 -2.46
N THR A 74 14.98 -0.20 -3.70
CA THR A 74 13.79 -0.86 -4.25
C THR A 74 14.16 -2.15 -4.95
N ARG A 75 13.20 -3.00 -5.24
CA ARG A 75 13.38 -4.24 -6.01
C ARG A 75 14.01 -3.95 -7.37
N TRP A 76 15.08 -4.65 -7.69
CA TRP A 76 15.68 -4.61 -9.02
C TRP A 76 15.35 -5.90 -9.77
N PRO A 77 14.70 -5.82 -10.94
CA PRO A 77 14.46 -6.98 -11.76
C PRO A 77 15.77 -7.65 -12.17
N CYS A 78 15.79 -8.97 -12.16
CA CYS A 78 16.91 -9.73 -12.68
C CYS A 78 17.25 -9.30 -14.12
N ARG A 79 18.53 -9.05 -14.40
CA ARG A 79 18.97 -8.60 -15.73
C ARG A 79 18.77 -9.66 -16.81
N ALA A 80 18.95 -10.94 -16.48
CA ALA A 80 18.82 -12.03 -17.42
C ALA A 80 17.36 -12.25 -17.83
N CYS A 81 16.43 -12.43 -16.90
CA CYS A 81 15.02 -12.70 -17.19
C CYS A 81 14.12 -11.47 -17.19
N ARG A 82 14.63 -10.28 -16.84
CA ARG A 82 13.87 -9.02 -16.74
C ARG A 82 12.65 -9.13 -15.79
N GLY A 83 12.81 -9.87 -14.70
CA GLY A 83 11.77 -10.07 -13.70
C GLY A 83 10.75 -11.17 -14.01
N ARG A 84 10.93 -11.95 -15.10
CA ARG A 84 9.99 -13.02 -15.45
C ARG A 84 10.07 -14.24 -14.52
N ALA A 85 11.14 -14.37 -13.76
CA ALA A 85 11.39 -15.44 -12.79
C ALA A 85 11.50 -16.86 -13.38
N THR A 86 10.43 -17.37 -13.97
CA THR A 86 10.27 -18.75 -14.41
C THR A 86 11.43 -19.24 -15.29
N GLY A 87 12.11 -20.32 -14.86
CA GLY A 87 13.20 -20.97 -15.60
C GLY A 87 14.51 -20.19 -15.63
N CYS A 88 14.67 -19.16 -14.81
CA CYS A 88 15.88 -18.35 -14.77
C CYS A 88 16.86 -18.83 -13.69
N GLU A 89 17.92 -19.52 -14.10
CA GLU A 89 18.98 -19.97 -13.20
C GLU A 89 19.77 -18.81 -12.56
N SER A 90 19.94 -17.68 -13.29
CA SER A 90 20.72 -16.52 -12.81
C SER A 90 20.14 -15.83 -11.59
N CYS A 91 18.87 -16.00 -11.29
CA CYS A 91 18.20 -15.44 -10.13
C CYS A 91 17.45 -16.51 -9.31
N GLU A 92 17.71 -17.78 -9.55
CA GLU A 92 17.05 -18.88 -8.85
C GLU A 92 15.51 -18.73 -8.87
N GLU A 93 14.98 -18.34 -10.03
CA GLU A 93 13.55 -18.12 -10.26
C GLU A 93 12.90 -17.02 -9.41
N THR A 94 13.65 -16.20 -8.68
CA THR A 94 13.10 -15.06 -7.91
C THR A 94 12.67 -13.90 -8.77
N GLY A 95 13.21 -13.79 -10.01
CA GLY A 95 13.01 -12.63 -10.86
C GLY A 95 13.75 -11.37 -10.41
N LEU A 96 14.50 -11.44 -9.29
CA LEU A 96 15.20 -10.32 -8.67
C LEU A 96 16.71 -10.41 -8.85
N GLN A 97 17.37 -9.27 -8.91
CA GLN A 97 18.84 -9.19 -8.94
C GLN A 97 19.47 -9.30 -7.55
N TYR A 98 18.74 -8.86 -6.53
CA TYR A 98 19.11 -8.91 -5.12
C TYR A 98 17.96 -9.51 -4.33
N THR A 99 18.25 -10.34 -3.37
CA THR A 99 17.24 -11.00 -2.52
C THR A 99 16.51 -10.03 -1.61
N ASP A 100 17.21 -8.99 -1.15
CA ASP A 100 16.69 -7.99 -0.24
C ASP A 100 16.66 -6.61 -0.89
N SER A 101 15.70 -5.79 -0.49
CA SER A 101 15.69 -4.35 -0.71
C SER A 101 15.19 -3.63 0.54
N VAL A 102 15.51 -2.34 0.68
CA VAL A 102 14.94 -1.53 1.78
C VAL A 102 13.41 -1.56 1.72
N GLN A 103 12.86 -1.52 0.52
CA GLN A 103 11.43 -1.65 0.28
C GLN A 103 10.85 -2.95 0.87
N ASP A 104 11.50 -4.10 0.63
CA ASP A 104 11.01 -5.40 1.10
C ASP A 104 11.17 -5.54 2.60
N LEU A 105 12.34 -5.17 3.11
CA LEU A 105 12.64 -5.27 4.54
C LEU A 105 11.66 -4.46 5.41
N ILE A 106 11.17 -3.33 4.90
CA ILE A 106 10.16 -2.50 5.58
C ILE A 106 8.74 -2.92 5.17
N GLY A 107 8.53 -3.16 3.88
CA GLY A 107 7.19 -3.30 3.30
C GLY A 107 6.54 -4.65 3.55
N GLU A 108 7.29 -5.75 3.51
CA GLU A 108 6.73 -7.10 3.63
C GLU A 108 6.06 -7.36 5.00
N PRO A 109 6.70 -7.10 6.15
CA PRO A 109 6.05 -7.31 7.43
C PRO A 109 4.79 -6.44 7.60
N ILE A 110 4.82 -5.20 7.08
CA ILE A 110 3.66 -4.30 7.09
C ILE A 110 2.57 -4.80 6.16
N ARG A 111 2.92 -5.29 4.96
CA ARG A 111 1.99 -5.88 3.99
C ARG A 111 1.22 -7.05 4.61
N GLU A 112 1.94 -7.96 5.26
CA GLU A 112 1.37 -9.13 5.90
C GLU A 112 0.46 -8.75 7.09
N ALA A 113 0.92 -7.88 7.98
CA ALA A 113 0.14 -7.44 9.13
C ALA A 113 -1.18 -6.76 8.73
N LEU A 114 -1.17 -5.98 7.64
CA LEU A 114 -2.34 -5.26 7.12
C LEU A 114 -3.15 -6.10 6.12
N GLY A 115 -2.71 -7.30 5.76
CA GLY A 115 -3.35 -8.16 4.77
C GLY A 115 -3.48 -7.46 3.42
N ALA A 116 -2.42 -6.79 2.99
CA ALA A 116 -2.39 -6.00 1.76
C ALA A 116 -1.88 -6.82 0.56
N GLU A 117 -2.27 -6.41 -0.65
CA GLU A 117 -1.83 -7.06 -1.88
C GLU A 117 -0.35 -6.76 -2.19
N ASP A 118 0.06 -5.50 -2.04
CA ASP A 118 1.41 -5.04 -2.37
C ASP A 118 1.76 -3.76 -1.62
N THR A 119 3.05 -3.39 -1.65
CA THR A 119 3.56 -2.12 -1.13
C THR A 119 4.39 -1.39 -2.16
N SER A 120 4.43 -0.05 -2.08
CA SER A 120 5.33 0.79 -2.86
C SER A 120 6.09 1.75 -1.96
N PHE A 121 7.40 1.79 -2.12
CA PHE A 121 8.29 2.63 -1.33
C PHE A 121 8.62 3.94 -2.06
N HIS A 122 8.36 5.06 -1.41
CA HIS A 122 8.62 6.41 -1.92
C HIS A 122 9.63 7.11 -1.01
N GLY A 123 10.92 6.91 -1.29
CA GLY A 123 12.01 7.54 -0.54
C GLY A 123 12.33 8.97 -1.00
N MET A 124 12.90 9.77 -0.11
CA MET A 124 13.52 11.05 -0.44
C MET A 124 14.86 10.80 -1.13
N GLY A 125 14.93 11.07 -2.41
CA GLY A 125 16.11 10.78 -3.23
C GLY A 125 16.35 9.28 -3.43
N ARG A 126 17.52 8.95 -3.96
CA ARG A 126 17.95 7.57 -4.22
C ARG A 126 19.42 7.45 -3.85
N GLU A 127 19.74 6.50 -3.01
CA GLU A 127 21.11 6.16 -2.68
C GLU A 127 21.63 5.01 -3.55
N ASP A 128 22.95 4.96 -3.67
CA ASP A 128 23.62 3.81 -4.27
C ASP A 128 23.55 2.58 -3.36
N ILE A 129 23.62 1.41 -3.98
CA ILE A 129 23.53 0.13 -3.28
C ILE A 129 24.63 -0.03 -2.23
N ASP A 130 25.83 0.50 -2.49
CA ASP A 130 27.03 0.32 -1.66
C ASP A 130 27.19 1.36 -0.54
N VAL A 131 26.25 2.30 -0.41
CA VAL A 131 26.28 3.28 0.68
C VAL A 131 25.38 2.90 1.84
N ARG A 132 25.72 3.38 3.02
CA ARG A 132 24.87 3.36 4.21
C ARG A 132 24.17 4.69 4.37
N CYS A 133 22.95 4.68 4.88
CA CYS A 133 22.14 5.86 5.17
C CYS A 133 21.97 5.92 6.69
N LEU A 134 22.75 6.76 7.36
CA LEU A 134 22.82 6.86 8.81
C LEU A 134 22.27 8.21 9.32
N GLY A 135 22.66 8.63 10.52
CA GLY A 135 22.23 9.88 11.13
C GLY A 135 20.73 9.90 11.45
N SER A 136 20.03 10.94 11.05
CA SER A 136 18.58 11.07 11.29
C SER A 136 17.73 10.17 10.40
N GLY A 137 18.34 9.34 9.56
CA GLY A 137 17.65 8.50 8.59
C GLY A 137 17.05 9.29 7.43
N ARG A 138 16.64 8.57 6.39
CA ARG A 138 16.04 9.15 5.19
C ARG A 138 14.51 9.11 5.28
N PRO A 139 13.83 10.22 4.99
CA PRO A 139 12.37 10.24 4.92
C PRO A 139 11.84 9.33 3.80
N PHE A 140 10.78 8.59 4.10
CA PHE A 140 10.06 7.79 3.12
C PHE A 140 8.56 7.80 3.39
N VAL A 141 7.80 7.43 2.38
CA VAL A 141 6.39 7.04 2.51
C VAL A 141 6.21 5.65 1.95
N LEU A 142 5.64 4.76 2.74
CA LEU A 142 5.19 3.44 2.30
C LEU A 142 3.72 3.53 1.90
N GLU A 143 3.42 3.26 0.63
CA GLU A 143 2.07 3.09 0.13
C GLU A 143 1.68 1.62 0.24
N VAL A 144 0.62 1.33 0.98
CA VAL A 144 0.09 -0.03 1.19
C VAL A 144 -1.16 -0.18 0.34
N LYS A 145 -1.12 -1.10 -0.63
CA LYS A 145 -2.16 -1.28 -1.65
C LYS A 145 -3.17 -2.33 -1.24
N LYS A 146 -4.43 -2.01 -1.40
CA LYS A 146 -5.58 -2.89 -1.11
C LYS A 146 -5.48 -3.57 0.27
N PRO A 147 -5.29 -2.82 1.35
CA PRO A 147 -5.22 -3.40 2.69
C PRO A 147 -6.59 -3.92 3.12
N THR A 148 -6.62 -5.07 3.80
CA THR A 148 -7.83 -5.61 4.45
C THR A 148 -8.01 -5.04 5.85
N LYS A 149 -6.90 -4.71 6.53
CA LYS A 149 -6.87 -4.01 7.82
C LYS A 149 -6.30 -2.61 7.61
N ARG A 150 -6.97 -1.59 8.13
CA ARG A 150 -6.59 -0.20 7.86
C ARG A 150 -6.09 0.56 9.09
N LYS A 151 -6.29 0.02 10.28
CA LYS A 151 -5.93 0.66 11.54
C LYS A 151 -5.22 -0.36 12.43
N LEU A 152 -3.89 -0.30 12.42
CA LEU A 152 -3.05 -0.95 13.43
C LEU A 152 -2.23 0.15 14.13
N PRO A 153 -1.84 -0.05 15.39
CA PRO A 153 -0.90 0.84 16.07
C PRO A 153 0.39 0.94 15.25
N ALA A 154 0.87 2.15 15.03
CA ALA A 154 2.07 2.35 14.22
C ALA A 154 3.32 1.78 14.91
N ASP A 155 3.33 1.75 16.23
CA ASP A 155 4.44 1.19 17.02
C ASP A 155 4.55 -0.33 16.83
N ASP A 156 3.42 -1.05 16.72
CA ASP A 156 3.43 -2.49 16.42
C ASP A 156 4.07 -2.76 15.05
N LEU A 157 3.79 -1.90 14.06
CA LEU A 157 4.38 -2.02 12.72
C LEU A 157 5.89 -1.72 12.74
N VAL A 158 6.35 -0.82 13.60
CA VAL A 158 7.79 -0.56 13.79
C VAL A 158 8.50 -1.79 14.37
N GLU A 159 7.91 -2.45 15.37
CA GLU A 159 8.49 -3.66 15.94
C GLU A 159 8.58 -4.80 14.92
N LEU A 160 7.53 -4.99 14.11
CA LEU A 160 7.56 -5.98 13.03
C LEU A 160 8.69 -5.74 12.01
N VAL A 161 8.95 -4.47 11.66
CA VAL A 161 10.07 -4.11 10.79
C VAL A 161 11.42 -4.40 11.45
N LYS A 162 11.58 -4.11 12.74
CA LYS A 162 12.80 -4.40 13.49
C LYS A 162 13.10 -5.91 13.55
N GLU A 163 12.08 -6.71 13.76
CA GLU A 163 12.20 -8.17 13.79
C GLU A 163 12.56 -8.75 12.40
N ASN A 164 12.03 -8.16 11.32
CA ASN A 164 12.26 -8.62 9.95
C ASN A 164 13.62 -8.20 9.38
N ALA A 165 14.19 -7.07 9.83
CA ALA A 165 15.36 -6.45 9.22
C ALA A 165 16.55 -6.24 10.18
N PRO A 166 16.88 -7.19 11.09
CA PRO A 166 17.90 -6.98 12.11
C PRO A 166 19.27 -6.67 11.47
N GLY A 167 19.88 -5.56 11.85
CA GLY A 167 21.21 -5.14 11.37
C GLY A 167 21.26 -4.74 9.89
N LYS A 168 20.15 -4.67 9.19
CA LYS A 168 20.07 -4.25 7.79
C LYS A 168 19.45 -2.87 7.63
N VAL A 169 18.24 -2.72 8.15
CA VAL A 169 17.46 -1.47 8.08
C VAL A 169 16.82 -1.21 9.43
N GLU A 170 16.82 0.04 9.84
CA GLU A 170 16.18 0.50 11.07
C GLU A 170 15.12 1.55 10.75
N VAL A 171 14.00 1.49 11.45
CA VAL A 171 12.93 2.48 11.42
C VAL A 171 12.57 2.82 12.87
N ASP A 172 12.65 4.11 13.23
CA ASP A 172 12.40 4.53 14.63
C ASP A 172 10.92 4.77 14.91
N SER A 173 10.21 5.29 13.92
CA SER A 173 8.79 5.61 14.06
C SER A 173 8.07 5.56 12.70
N LEU A 174 6.80 5.21 12.77
CA LEU A 174 5.89 5.29 11.63
C LEU A 174 4.69 6.17 12.01
N THR A 175 4.18 6.91 11.05
CA THR A 175 3.01 7.78 11.24
C THR A 175 2.07 7.65 10.06
N TRP A 176 0.79 7.47 10.32
CA TRP A 176 -0.23 7.47 9.28
C TRP A 176 -0.29 8.82 8.59
N CYS A 177 -0.30 8.81 7.26
CA CYS A 177 -0.32 10.03 6.48
C CYS A 177 -1.25 9.92 5.25
N THR A 178 -1.29 10.96 4.45
CA THR A 178 -2.07 10.97 3.20
C THR A 178 -1.15 10.93 1.98
N ARG A 179 -1.71 10.64 0.81
CA ARG A 179 -0.98 10.67 -0.47
C ARG A 179 -0.23 11.98 -0.74
N LYS A 180 -0.68 13.09 -0.15
CA LYS A 180 0.04 14.38 -0.27
C LYS A 180 1.47 14.29 0.24
N LYS A 181 1.70 13.52 1.30
CA LYS A 181 3.05 13.32 1.89
C LYS A 181 4.03 12.69 0.92
N VAL A 182 3.57 11.86 -0.01
CA VAL A 182 4.41 11.28 -1.09
C VAL A 182 5.02 12.40 -1.95
N ASN A 183 4.20 13.39 -2.34
CA ASN A 183 4.69 14.50 -3.14
C ASN A 183 5.67 15.39 -2.36
N GLU A 184 5.39 15.64 -1.08
CA GLU A 184 6.30 16.40 -0.20
C GLU A 184 7.66 15.73 -0.11
N VAL A 185 7.69 14.39 0.17
CA VAL A 185 8.93 13.62 0.28
C VAL A 185 9.70 13.61 -1.05
N LYS A 186 9.02 13.45 -2.19
CA LYS A 186 9.67 13.44 -3.51
C LYS A 186 10.20 14.81 -3.95
N GLN A 187 9.54 15.89 -3.53
CA GLN A 187 9.93 17.26 -3.91
C GLN A 187 10.97 17.87 -2.96
N SER A 188 11.08 17.37 -1.73
CA SER A 188 12.08 17.83 -0.78
C SER A 188 13.46 17.51 -1.31
N ARG A 189 14.32 18.54 -1.40
CA ARG A 189 15.73 18.36 -1.73
C ARG A 189 16.39 17.63 -0.56
N SER A 190 16.95 16.44 -0.80
CA SER A 190 17.86 15.84 0.16
C SER A 190 19.11 16.71 0.22
N GLU A 191 19.39 17.30 1.36
CA GLU A 191 20.74 17.77 1.65
C GLU A 191 21.62 16.51 1.67
N LYS A 192 22.57 16.50 0.73
CA LYS A 192 23.56 15.42 0.60
C LYS A 192 24.68 15.63 1.63
#